data_097f16278112ce64febbd22072bb8844
#
_entry.id   097f16278112ce64febbd22072bb8844
#
_cell.length_a   1.000
_cell.length_b   1.000
_cell.length_c   1.000
_cell.angle_alpha   90.00
_cell.angle_beta   90.00
_cell.angle_gamma   90.00
#
_symmetry.space_group_name_H-M   'P 1'
#
loop_
_entity.id
_entity.type
_entity.pdbx_description
1 polymer ?
#
loop_
_entity_poly.entity_id
_entity_poly.type
_entity_poly.pdbx_seq_one_letter_code
_entity_poly.pdbx_strand_id
1 'polypeptide(L)'
;RDGLVIDFDKRVVTLNGEDIHLTQIEYKLVSLLAKNAGKVLTYDFILKEIWGPYADTDNQILRVNMANIRRKLESNPAEPHYIFTEIGVGYRMKE
;
A
#
# COMPACT_ATOMS: atom_id res chain seq x y z
N ARG A 1 13.68 0.17 -1.02
CA ARG A 1 13.85 -0.64 -2.24
C ARG A 1 13.73 0.24 -3.44
N ASP A 2 14.74 0.20 -4.30
CA ASP A 2 14.73 1.01 -5.53
C ASP A 2 14.36 2.47 -5.25
N GLY A 3 14.90 3.01 -4.15
CA GLY A 3 14.65 4.39 -3.76
C GLY A 3 13.50 4.59 -2.80
N LEU A 4 12.65 3.59 -2.59
CA LEU A 4 11.55 3.68 -1.63
C LEU A 4 12.03 3.19 -0.26
N VAL A 5 11.89 4.05 0.74
CA VAL A 5 12.28 3.74 2.11
C VAL A 5 11.12 4.01 3.04
N ILE A 6 10.83 3.07 3.91
CA ILE A 6 9.78 3.21 4.92
C ILE A 6 10.43 3.09 6.29
N ASP A 7 10.36 4.17 7.06
CA ASP A 7 10.85 4.19 8.42
C ASP A 7 9.67 3.95 9.35
N PHE A 8 9.55 2.74 9.86
CA PHE A 8 8.40 2.37 10.69
C PHE A 8 8.40 3.10 12.04
N ASP A 9 9.58 3.38 12.57
CA ASP A 9 9.67 4.06 13.87
C ASP A 9 9.23 5.52 13.77
N LYS A 10 9.63 6.21 12.71
CA LYS A 10 9.26 7.60 12.48
C LYS A 10 7.97 7.75 11.70
N ARG A 11 7.45 6.65 11.15
CA ARG A 11 6.25 6.63 10.31
C ARG A 11 6.41 7.56 9.11
N VAL A 12 7.58 7.50 8.49
CA VAL A 12 7.94 8.35 7.35
C VAL A 12 8.21 7.46 6.15
N VAL A 13 7.70 7.89 5.00
CA VAL A 13 7.96 7.24 3.72
C VAL A 13 8.71 8.22 2.85
N THR A 14 9.83 7.80 2.29
CA THR A 14 10.59 8.63 1.35
C THR A 14 10.76 7.89 0.04
N LEU A 15 10.83 8.66 -1.03
CA LEU A 15 11.09 8.14 -2.37
C LEU A 15 12.22 8.95 -2.95
N ASN A 16 13.34 8.29 -3.21
CA ASN A 16 14.56 8.94 -3.71
C ASN A 16 14.98 10.11 -2.82
N GLY A 17 14.82 9.95 -1.50
CA GLY A 17 15.22 10.96 -0.53
C GLY A 17 14.18 12.02 -0.24
N GLU A 18 13.07 12.03 -0.95
CA GLU A 18 12.01 13.02 -0.73
C GLU A 18 10.86 12.41 0.09
N ASP A 19 10.38 13.18 1.07
CA ASP A 19 9.24 12.74 1.88
C ASP A 19 7.99 12.66 1.02
N ILE A 20 7.27 11.56 1.20
CA ILE A 20 5.98 11.37 0.55
C ILE A 20 4.90 11.57 1.61
N HIS A 21 4.00 12.51 1.37
CA HIS A 21 2.93 12.81 2.31
C HIS A 21 1.76 11.84 2.12
N LEU A 22 1.65 10.90 3.04
CA LEU A 22 0.55 9.92 3.04
C LEU A 22 -0.43 10.26 4.15
N THR A 23 -1.70 10.01 3.89
CA THR A 23 -2.70 10.04 4.95
C THR A 23 -2.42 8.90 5.92
N GLN A 24 -3.07 8.93 7.08
CA GLN A 24 -2.89 7.89 8.08
C GLN A 24 -3.26 6.51 7.53
N ILE A 25 -4.37 6.42 6.80
CA ILE A 25 -4.82 5.17 6.20
C ILE A 25 -3.84 4.72 5.12
N GLU A 26 -3.39 5.64 4.28
CA GLU A 26 -2.40 5.33 3.24
C GLU A 26 -1.11 4.80 3.84
N TYR A 27 -0.64 5.43 4.91
CA TYR A 27 0.57 4.96 5.59
C TYR A 27 0.37 3.55 6.14
N LYS A 28 -0.79 3.28 6.76
CA LYS A 28 -1.09 1.96 7.30
C LYS A 28 -1.08 0.89 6.21
N LEU A 29 -1.65 1.21 5.04
CA LEU A 29 -1.67 0.29 3.91
C LEU A 29 -0.26 0.01 3.41
N VAL A 30 0.52 1.06 3.18
CA VAL A 30 1.90 0.91 2.69
C VAL A 30 2.74 0.13 3.69
N SER A 31 2.58 0.44 4.97
CA SER A 31 3.31 -0.23 6.04
C SER A 31 2.97 -1.73 6.11
N LEU A 32 1.68 -2.05 6.01
CA LEU A 32 1.25 -3.45 6.03
C LEU A 32 1.84 -4.24 4.87
N LEU A 33 1.78 -3.66 3.67
CA LEU A 33 2.35 -4.30 2.49
C LEU A 33 3.86 -4.44 2.61
N ALA A 34 4.54 -3.43 3.12
CA ALA A 34 6.00 -3.45 3.24
C ALA A 34 6.47 -4.49 4.25
N LYS A 35 5.77 -4.64 5.36
CA LYS A 35 6.09 -5.65 6.35
C LYS A 35 5.90 -7.07 5.83
N ASN A 36 5.13 -7.22 4.77
CA ASN A 36 4.85 -8.50 4.12
C ASN A 36 5.34 -8.50 2.67
N ALA A 37 6.38 -7.75 2.38
CA ALA A 37 6.90 -7.61 1.02
C ALA A 37 7.13 -8.97 0.38
N GLY A 38 6.75 -9.09 -0.89
CA GLY A 38 6.84 -10.33 -1.62
C GLY A 38 5.64 -11.25 -1.48
N LYS A 39 4.77 -11.00 -0.50
CA LYS A 39 3.58 -11.82 -0.27
C LYS A 39 2.34 -11.13 -0.79
N VAL A 40 1.43 -11.90 -1.36
CA VAL A 40 0.12 -11.38 -1.76
C VAL A 40 -0.77 -11.32 -0.53
N LEU A 41 -1.28 -10.13 -0.24
CA LEU A 41 -2.26 -9.95 0.83
C LEU A 41 -3.64 -9.84 0.20
N THR A 42 -4.58 -10.64 0.69
CA THR A 42 -5.93 -10.65 0.13
C THR A 42 -6.67 -9.37 0.47
N TYR A 43 -7.65 -9.02 -0.36
CA TYR A 43 -8.50 -7.86 -0.10
C TYR A 43 -9.15 -7.94 1.27
N ASP A 44 -9.69 -9.10 1.61
CA ASP A 44 -10.38 -9.30 2.88
C ASP A 44 -9.43 -9.11 4.06
N PHE A 45 -8.24 -9.68 3.97
CA PHE A 45 -7.23 -9.54 5.02
C PHE A 45 -6.87 -8.06 5.23
N ILE A 46 -6.61 -7.35 4.13
CA ILE A 46 -6.24 -5.94 4.20
C ILE A 46 -7.37 -5.10 4.81
N LEU A 47 -8.60 -5.33 4.34
CA LEU A 47 -9.76 -4.59 4.85
C LEU A 47 -9.91 -4.76 6.35
N LYS A 48 -9.79 -5.99 6.83
CA LYS A 48 -9.95 -6.27 8.26
C LYS A 48 -8.81 -5.72 9.09
N GLU A 49 -7.59 -5.77 8.56
CA GLU A 49 -6.43 -5.25 9.28
C GLU A 49 -6.46 -3.72 9.40
N ILE A 50 -6.91 -3.03 8.37
CA ILE A 50 -6.88 -1.57 8.32
C ILE A 50 -8.17 -0.96 8.89
N TRP A 51 -9.33 -1.52 8.56
CA TRP A 51 -10.63 -0.95 8.96
C TRP A 51 -11.33 -1.74 10.05
N GLY A 52 -10.79 -2.89 10.46
CA GLY A 52 -11.29 -3.67 11.59
C GLY A 52 -12.04 -4.92 11.18
N PRO A 53 -12.30 -5.83 12.16
CA PRO A 53 -12.84 -7.16 11.86
C PRO A 53 -14.25 -7.16 11.29
N TYR A 54 -14.97 -6.05 11.43
CA TYR A 54 -16.32 -5.90 10.89
C TYR A 54 -16.36 -5.06 9.64
N ALA A 55 -15.21 -4.87 9.00
CA ALA A 55 -15.12 -4.09 7.77
C ALA A 55 -16.01 -4.69 6.69
N ASP A 56 -16.64 -3.80 5.91
CA ASP A 56 -17.44 -4.18 4.77
C ASP A 56 -16.56 -4.94 3.77
N THR A 57 -17.15 -5.92 3.09
CA THR A 57 -16.47 -6.68 2.05
C THR A 57 -16.31 -5.87 0.75
N ASP A 58 -16.91 -4.69 0.68
CA ASP A 58 -16.79 -3.81 -0.46
C ASP A 58 -15.36 -3.27 -0.57
N ASN A 59 -14.68 -3.59 -1.67
CA ASN A 59 -13.29 -3.20 -1.90
C ASN A 59 -13.14 -1.75 -2.35
N GLN A 60 -14.23 -1.01 -2.47
CA GLN A 60 -14.20 0.34 -3.04
C GLN A 60 -13.26 1.27 -2.28
N ILE A 61 -13.38 1.29 -0.96
CA ILE A 61 -12.54 2.17 -0.15
C ILE A 61 -11.06 1.79 -0.26
N LEU A 62 -10.78 0.51 -0.34
CA LEU A 62 -9.42 0.02 -0.51
C LEU A 62 -8.87 0.45 -1.88
N ARG A 63 -9.67 0.30 -2.93
CA ARG A 63 -9.26 0.69 -4.29
C ARG A 63 -8.97 2.18 -4.38
N VAL A 64 -9.81 3.01 -3.78
CA VAL A 64 -9.63 4.47 -3.80
C VAL A 64 -8.32 4.84 -3.12
N ASN A 65 -8.07 4.28 -1.94
CA ASN A 65 -6.83 4.54 -1.22
C ASN A 65 -5.61 4.03 -1.99
N MET A 66 -5.72 2.86 -2.62
CA MET A 66 -4.61 2.31 -3.39
C MET A 66 -4.30 3.16 -4.61
N ALA A 67 -5.32 3.68 -5.28
CA ALA A 67 -5.12 4.59 -6.41
C ALA A 67 -4.39 5.85 -5.96
N ASN A 68 -4.77 6.41 -4.81
CA ASN A 68 -4.11 7.59 -4.27
C ASN A 68 -2.64 7.32 -3.90
N ILE A 69 -2.38 6.17 -3.29
CA ILE A 69 -1.02 5.75 -2.96
C ILE A 69 -0.18 5.64 -4.22
N ARG A 70 -0.70 4.99 -5.25
CA ARG A 70 0.04 4.80 -6.50
C ARG A 70 0.37 6.13 -7.17
N ARG A 71 -0.54 7.09 -7.14
CA ARG A 71 -0.25 8.41 -7.69
C ARG A 71 0.90 9.09 -6.96
N LYS A 72 1.10 8.78 -5.70
CA LYS A 72 2.18 9.36 -4.89
C LYS A 72 3.50 8.60 -5.02
N LEU A 73 3.45 7.29 -5.16
CA LEU A 73 4.66 6.45 -5.15
C LEU A 73 5.13 6.02 -6.54
N GLU A 74 4.21 5.82 -7.47
CA GLU A 74 4.55 5.26 -8.78
C GLU A 74 4.72 6.39 -9.79
N SER A 75 5.79 6.33 -10.57
CA SER A 75 5.99 7.30 -11.66
C SER A 75 4.90 7.13 -12.73
N ASN A 76 4.44 5.89 -12.93
CA ASN A 76 3.32 5.59 -13.82
C ASN A 76 2.42 4.58 -13.11
N PRO A 77 1.27 5.02 -12.55
CA PRO A 77 0.39 4.11 -11.84
C PRO A 77 -0.14 2.94 -12.67
N ALA A 78 -0.21 3.10 -14.00
CA ALA A 78 -0.66 2.03 -14.88
C ALA A 78 0.41 0.94 -15.05
N GLU A 79 1.67 1.28 -14.78
CA GLU A 79 2.79 0.34 -14.83
C GLU A 79 3.53 0.39 -13.51
N PRO A 80 2.94 -0.16 -12.43
CA PRO A 80 3.47 -0.01 -11.09
C PRO A 80 4.83 -0.68 -10.92
N HIS A 81 5.66 -0.05 -10.12
CA HIS A 81 7.01 -0.53 -9.82
C HIS A 81 7.10 -1.10 -8.40
N TYR A 82 6.28 -0.62 -7.49
CA TYR A 82 6.34 -1.01 -6.07
C TYR A 82 5.16 -1.85 -5.61
N ILE A 83 3.94 -1.50 -6.01
CA ILE A 83 2.74 -2.18 -5.53
C ILE A 83 1.98 -2.76 -6.71
N PHE A 84 1.85 -4.08 -6.71
CA PHE A 84 1.21 -4.81 -7.79
C PHE A 84 -0.17 -5.29 -7.38
N THR A 85 -1.09 -5.30 -8.33
CA THR A 85 -2.41 -5.89 -8.14
C THR A 85 -2.36 -7.34 -8.60
N GLU A 86 -2.74 -8.25 -7.70
CA GLU A 86 -2.98 -9.64 -8.07
C GLU A 86 -4.48 -9.75 -8.30
N ILE A 87 -4.88 -9.70 -9.56
CA ILE A 87 -6.28 -9.56 -9.95
C ILE A 87 -7.15 -10.65 -9.33
N GLY A 88 -8.23 -10.22 -8.67
CA GLY A 88 -9.16 -11.14 -8.02
C GLY A 88 -8.67 -11.68 -6.69
N VAL A 89 -7.47 -11.32 -6.25
CA VAL A 89 -6.87 -11.86 -5.02
C VAL A 89 -6.53 -10.75 -4.02
N GLY A 90 -5.68 -9.80 -4.41
CA GLY A 90 -5.24 -8.77 -3.49
C GLY A 90 -4.12 -7.92 -4.06
N TYR A 91 -3.26 -7.47 -3.16
CA TYR A 91 -2.12 -6.61 -3.52
C TYR A 91 -0.82 -7.20 -2.96
N ARG A 92 0.27 -6.88 -3.63
CA ARG A 92 1.60 -7.33 -3.22
C ARG A 92 2.60 -6.21 -3.42
N MET A 93 3.44 -5.99 -2.42
CA MET A 93 4.56 -5.06 -2.58
C MET A 93 5.77 -5.82 -3.09
N LYS A 94 6.50 -5.19 -4.00
CA LYS A 94 7.77 -5.74 -4.51
C LYS A 94 8.71 -6.02 -3.35
N GLU A 95 9.34 -7.15 -3.41
CA GLU A 95 10.29 -7.61 -2.40
C GLU A 95 11.57 -6.80 -2.39
#